data_9c83b24314da0d23d80cdfa3aef1661f
#
_entry.id   9c83b24314da0d23d80cdfa3aef1661f
#
_cell.length_a   1.000
_cell.length_b   1.000
_cell.length_c   1.000
_cell.angle_alpha   90.00
_cell.angle_beta   90.00
_cell.angle_gamma   90.00
#
_symmetry.space_group_name_H-M   'P 1'
#
loop_
_entity.id
_entity.type
_entity.pdbx_description
1 polymer ?
#
loop_
_entity_poly.entity_id
_entity_poly.type
_entity_poly.pdbx_seq_one_letter_code
_entity_poly.pdbx_strand_id
1 'polypeptide(L)'
;MHTPNPIGTLLKLERIKQNKGQKEVCYGICVPSYLSKIEHGSVTPDEEIVEKLFRRLGISYEGNRPEFAVYGEEIEKYFYSLHYRLDTKSQYASLLKHDLQLSYSALAIDWLLVKGLEGEQVSPQLKPLRENMSAKQRAYDTFLRFDEYTDSGQRVLDIEEAFGAVNNSFAMLRLCMAYFLHGDYSSIHRMESRIVAMALEEGNTFSLAEYYLFNGSAYACLGMEEMMMTNYNRAIRLLQNTGWKEELWGVYYNIGSTYINLYNYDLALEYLHKSQEMRKTPEFLTLHKLAITYIRSNRLKEGRDYLEQMKEMLLSRQIDTELEHLIYEEALMECQEDFPEKAFLADPKYLELLERLITVLKRERHFGFLYFYRDMVVEAYKKQRKYKQALEFEQEISSKITNERAK
;
A
#
# COMPACT_ATOMS: atom_id res chain seq x y z
N MET A 1 22.62 11.36 -24.47
CA MET A 1 21.37 11.61 -23.76
C MET A 1 21.69 12.52 -22.58
N HIS A 2 21.01 13.69 -22.48
CA HIS A 2 21.20 14.56 -21.31
C HIS A 2 20.69 13.78 -20.08
N THR A 3 21.53 13.64 -19.07
CA THR A 3 21.10 13.13 -17.76
C THR A 3 20.11 14.16 -17.21
N PRO A 4 18.88 13.74 -16.85
CA PRO A 4 17.89 14.67 -16.31
C PRO A 4 18.46 15.32 -15.04
N ASN A 5 18.54 16.66 -15.03
CA ASN A 5 19.06 17.41 -13.88
C ASN A 5 17.93 18.27 -13.31
N PRO A 6 17.52 18.08 -12.04
CA PRO A 6 16.41 18.80 -11.44
C PRO A 6 16.74 20.26 -11.10
N ILE A 7 18.00 20.67 -11.14
CA ILE A 7 18.49 21.97 -10.63
C ILE A 7 17.77 23.16 -11.28
N GLY A 8 17.60 23.13 -12.61
CA GLY A 8 16.90 24.21 -13.32
C GLY A 8 15.44 24.33 -12.89
N THR A 9 14.76 23.19 -12.72
CA THR A 9 13.37 23.15 -12.24
C THR A 9 13.25 23.62 -10.80
N LEU A 10 14.16 23.20 -9.91
CA LEU A 10 14.22 23.67 -8.52
C LEU A 10 14.42 25.18 -8.43
N LEU A 11 15.36 25.71 -9.22
CA LEU A 11 15.62 27.14 -9.30
C LEU A 11 14.38 27.92 -9.76
N LYS A 12 13.68 27.43 -10.80
CA LYS A 12 12.42 28.00 -11.30
C LYS A 12 11.33 28.00 -10.23
N LEU A 13 11.15 26.87 -9.54
CA LEU A 13 10.13 26.73 -8.50
C LEU A 13 10.37 27.70 -7.36
N GLU A 14 11.60 27.81 -6.87
CA GLU A 14 11.94 28.72 -5.77
C GLU A 14 11.81 30.20 -6.18
N ARG A 15 12.21 30.52 -7.40
CA ARG A 15 12.03 31.88 -7.94
C ARG A 15 10.54 32.26 -7.98
N ILE A 16 9.69 31.36 -8.47
CA ILE A 16 8.23 31.58 -8.55
C ILE A 16 7.63 31.71 -7.14
N LYS A 17 8.02 30.85 -6.21
CA LYS A 17 7.59 30.89 -4.81
C LYS A 17 7.90 32.23 -4.16
N GLN A 18 9.07 32.82 -4.48
CA GLN A 18 9.48 34.14 -4.00
C GLN A 18 8.92 35.30 -4.83
N ASN A 19 8.06 35.03 -5.85
CA ASN A 19 7.49 36.02 -6.75
C ASN A 19 8.53 36.91 -7.46
N LYS A 20 9.71 36.35 -7.81
CA LYS A 20 10.79 37.07 -8.48
C LYS A 20 10.79 36.81 -9.98
N GLY A 21 11.06 37.89 -10.75
CA GLY A 21 11.24 37.81 -12.20
C GLY A 21 12.61 37.25 -12.61
N GLN A 22 12.69 36.62 -13.79
CA GLN A 22 14.00 36.13 -14.31
C GLN A 22 15.05 37.24 -14.39
N LYS A 23 14.65 38.46 -14.83
CA LYS A 23 15.59 39.61 -14.91
C LYS A 23 16.17 39.98 -13.55
N GLU A 24 15.39 39.88 -12.49
CA GLU A 24 15.82 40.18 -11.13
C GLU A 24 16.84 39.16 -10.62
N VAL A 25 16.53 37.86 -10.81
CA VAL A 25 17.38 36.77 -10.31
C VAL A 25 18.70 36.68 -11.08
N CYS A 26 18.70 36.90 -12.42
CA CYS A 26 19.89 36.78 -13.23
C CYS A 26 20.74 38.08 -13.31
N TYR A 27 20.30 39.20 -12.73
CA TYR A 27 20.98 40.47 -12.81
C TYR A 27 22.45 40.39 -12.30
N GLY A 28 23.40 40.76 -13.18
CA GLY A 28 24.82 40.66 -12.87
C GLY A 28 25.41 39.24 -12.82
N ILE A 29 24.62 38.20 -13.15
CA ILE A 29 25.06 36.81 -13.17
C ILE A 29 25.02 36.23 -14.59
N CYS A 30 23.88 36.34 -15.28
CA CYS A 30 23.75 35.90 -16.67
C CYS A 30 22.61 36.68 -17.37
N VAL A 31 22.39 36.40 -18.66
CA VAL A 31 21.27 37.01 -19.39
C VAL A 31 19.98 36.24 -19.15
N PRO A 32 18.80 36.90 -19.18
CA PRO A 32 17.52 36.23 -18.92
C PRO A 32 17.22 35.03 -19.82
N SER A 33 17.64 35.07 -21.09
CA SER A 33 17.49 33.98 -22.04
C SER A 33 18.31 32.74 -21.64
N TYR A 34 19.46 32.94 -20.99
CA TYR A 34 20.26 31.83 -20.47
C TYR A 34 19.63 31.22 -19.21
N LEU A 35 19.15 32.05 -18.28
CA LEU A 35 18.40 31.57 -17.12
C LEU A 35 17.14 30.75 -17.55
N SER A 36 16.42 31.26 -18.58
CA SER A 36 15.28 30.52 -19.12
C SER A 36 15.67 29.13 -19.65
N LYS A 37 16.82 29.02 -20.34
CA LYS A 37 17.32 27.70 -20.80
C LYS A 37 17.72 26.78 -19.66
N ILE A 38 18.31 27.34 -18.59
CA ILE A 38 18.61 26.58 -17.35
C ILE A 38 17.33 26.05 -16.74
N GLU A 39 16.33 26.93 -16.53
CA GLU A 39 15.03 26.56 -15.94
C GLU A 39 14.24 25.51 -16.75
N HIS A 40 14.50 25.41 -18.05
CA HIS A 40 13.88 24.39 -18.92
C HIS A 40 14.80 23.18 -19.18
N GLY A 41 15.95 23.10 -18.51
CA GLY A 41 16.90 21.99 -18.68
C GLY A 41 17.53 21.89 -20.08
N SER A 42 17.46 22.97 -20.88
CA SER A 42 17.97 23.00 -22.26
C SER A 42 19.48 23.20 -22.34
N VAL A 43 20.11 23.55 -21.23
CA VAL A 43 21.58 23.73 -21.09
C VAL A 43 22.01 23.23 -19.71
N THR A 44 23.23 22.76 -19.63
CA THR A 44 23.92 22.47 -18.37
C THR A 44 24.75 23.69 -18.00
N PRO A 45 24.36 24.47 -16.96
CA PRO A 45 25.12 25.65 -16.55
C PRO A 45 26.36 25.27 -15.77
N ASP A 46 27.33 26.19 -15.73
CA ASP A 46 28.44 26.11 -14.79
C ASP A 46 27.93 26.15 -13.34
N GLU A 47 28.57 25.40 -12.49
CA GLU A 47 28.21 25.27 -11.08
C GLU A 47 28.27 26.63 -10.35
N GLU A 48 29.26 27.46 -10.67
CA GLU A 48 29.41 28.82 -10.14
C GLU A 48 28.18 29.71 -10.48
N ILE A 49 27.64 29.57 -11.69
CA ILE A 49 26.43 30.30 -12.11
C ILE A 49 25.21 29.81 -11.29
N VAL A 50 25.04 28.49 -11.12
CA VAL A 50 23.96 27.90 -10.33
C VAL A 50 24.04 28.38 -8.88
N GLU A 51 25.22 28.33 -8.28
CA GLU A 51 25.46 28.80 -6.90
C GLU A 51 25.07 30.28 -6.73
N LYS A 52 25.49 31.15 -7.66
CA LYS A 52 25.15 32.59 -7.63
C LYS A 52 23.65 32.82 -7.76
N LEU A 53 22.96 32.04 -8.61
CA LEU A 53 21.51 32.16 -8.81
C LEU A 53 20.74 31.71 -7.53
N PHE A 54 21.10 30.58 -6.93
CA PHE A 54 20.49 30.15 -5.67
C PHE A 54 20.79 31.09 -4.52
N ARG A 55 22.02 31.60 -4.41
CA ARG A 55 22.41 32.61 -3.43
C ARG A 55 21.58 33.90 -3.57
N ARG A 56 21.23 34.32 -4.80
CA ARG A 56 20.33 35.44 -5.07
C ARG A 56 18.91 35.17 -4.56
N LEU A 57 18.51 33.91 -4.47
CA LEU A 57 17.25 33.46 -3.87
C LEU A 57 17.37 33.21 -2.34
N GLY A 58 18.54 33.46 -1.75
CA GLY A 58 18.78 33.25 -0.32
C GLY A 58 18.99 31.77 0.07
N ILE A 59 19.33 30.92 -0.91
CA ILE A 59 19.48 29.47 -0.70
C ILE A 59 20.97 29.12 -0.83
N SER A 60 21.48 28.32 0.12
CA SER A 60 22.79 27.69 0.00
C SER A 60 22.70 26.52 -0.96
N TYR A 61 23.39 26.59 -2.08
CA TYR A 61 23.51 25.49 -3.01
C TYR A 61 24.93 24.89 -2.87
N GLU A 62 24.95 23.59 -2.54
CA GLU A 62 26.22 22.92 -2.23
C GLU A 62 26.90 22.30 -3.47
N GLY A 63 26.19 22.25 -4.58
CA GLY A 63 26.73 21.75 -5.87
C GLY A 63 26.94 20.22 -5.87
N ASN A 64 27.82 19.78 -6.79
CA ASN A 64 28.32 18.42 -6.88
C ASN A 64 29.66 18.26 -6.15
N ARG A 65 29.79 18.77 -4.95
CA ARG A 65 31.01 18.62 -4.16
C ARG A 65 31.27 17.14 -3.84
N PRO A 66 32.55 16.74 -3.70
CA PRO A 66 32.89 15.35 -3.35
C PRO A 66 32.15 14.82 -2.10
N GLU A 67 31.84 15.71 -1.15
CA GLU A 67 31.09 15.37 0.07
C GLU A 67 29.67 14.89 -0.25
N PHE A 68 29.05 15.33 -1.37
CA PHE A 68 27.74 14.87 -1.81
C PHE A 68 27.71 13.42 -2.29
N ALA A 69 28.85 12.84 -2.68
CA ALA A 69 28.94 11.43 -3.01
C ALA A 69 28.57 10.56 -1.80
N VAL A 70 28.92 10.99 -0.58
CA VAL A 70 28.59 10.29 0.66
C VAL A 70 27.07 10.23 0.86
N TYR A 71 26.36 11.32 0.62
CA TYR A 71 24.89 11.33 0.73
C TYR A 71 24.22 10.46 -0.35
N GLY A 72 24.77 10.44 -1.55
CA GLY A 72 24.31 9.52 -2.60
C GLY A 72 24.44 8.05 -2.18
N GLU A 73 25.59 7.69 -1.58
CA GLU A 73 25.79 6.34 -1.03
C GLU A 73 24.85 6.03 0.14
N GLU A 74 24.56 7.00 1.02
CA GLU A 74 23.61 6.81 2.12
C GLU A 74 22.17 6.63 1.61
N ILE A 75 21.76 7.34 0.57
CA ILE A 75 20.47 7.15 -0.11
C ILE A 75 20.39 5.77 -0.77
N GLU A 76 21.45 5.31 -1.46
CA GLU A 76 21.47 3.96 -2.02
C GLU A 76 21.40 2.87 -0.93
N LYS A 77 22.07 3.08 0.20
CA LYS A 77 21.95 2.19 1.38
C LYS A 77 20.53 2.19 1.95
N TYR A 78 19.85 3.35 1.94
CA TYR A 78 18.45 3.43 2.34
C TYR A 78 17.56 2.57 1.43
N PHE A 79 17.68 2.69 0.10
CA PHE A 79 16.92 1.85 -0.83
C PHE A 79 17.27 0.36 -0.67
N TYR A 80 18.53 0.03 -0.45
CA TYR A 80 18.94 -1.34 -0.12
C TYR A 80 18.20 -1.84 1.13
N SER A 81 18.23 -1.07 2.22
CA SER A 81 17.56 -1.44 3.47
C SER A 81 16.04 -1.60 3.29
N LEU A 82 15.41 -0.72 2.49
CA LEU A 82 14.00 -0.83 2.13
C LEU A 82 13.68 -2.15 1.42
N HIS A 83 14.51 -2.56 0.45
CA HIS A 83 14.31 -3.78 -0.32
C HIS A 83 14.40 -5.04 0.56
N TYR A 84 15.25 -5.03 1.56
CA TYR A 84 15.51 -6.17 2.45
C TYR A 84 14.78 -6.08 3.79
N ARG A 85 13.91 -5.08 3.96
CA ARG A 85 13.18 -4.82 5.23
C ARG A 85 14.12 -4.68 6.43
N LEU A 86 15.25 -4.05 6.23
CA LEU A 86 16.18 -3.66 7.28
C LEU A 86 15.73 -2.32 7.91
N ASP A 87 16.46 -1.86 8.93
CA ASP A 87 16.15 -0.56 9.56
C ASP A 87 16.40 0.61 8.60
N THR A 88 15.34 1.25 8.14
CA THR A 88 15.39 2.49 7.34
C THR A 88 15.34 3.75 8.18
N LYS A 89 14.76 3.68 9.40
CA LYS A 89 14.51 4.86 10.24
C LYS A 89 15.79 5.54 10.70
N SER A 90 16.80 4.76 11.10
CA SER A 90 18.10 5.30 11.50
C SER A 90 18.80 6.01 10.34
N GLN A 91 18.73 5.46 9.14
CA GLN A 91 19.30 6.05 7.92
C GLN A 91 18.55 7.32 7.53
N TYR A 92 17.22 7.29 7.54
CA TYR A 92 16.38 8.46 7.31
C TYR A 92 16.69 9.59 8.30
N ALA A 93 16.79 9.29 9.60
CA ALA A 93 17.13 10.28 10.63
C ALA A 93 18.54 10.89 10.44
N SER A 94 19.49 10.14 9.87
CA SER A 94 20.81 10.65 9.50
C SER A 94 20.71 11.63 8.33
N LEU A 95 20.04 11.25 7.24
CA LEU A 95 19.84 12.08 6.06
C LEU A 95 19.02 13.35 6.35
N LEU A 96 18.03 13.27 7.25
CA LEU A 96 17.16 14.39 7.61
C LEU A 96 17.94 15.57 8.23
N LYS A 97 19.09 15.34 8.85
CA LYS A 97 19.99 16.40 9.35
C LYS A 97 20.52 17.30 8.25
N HIS A 98 20.48 16.81 7.01
CA HIS A 98 20.96 17.49 5.80
C HIS A 98 19.82 17.85 4.83
N ASP A 99 18.58 17.94 5.34
CA ASP A 99 17.36 18.16 4.54
C ASP A 99 17.49 19.34 3.57
N LEU A 100 17.96 20.49 4.05
CA LEU A 100 18.07 21.70 3.23
C LEU A 100 19.08 21.52 2.09
N GLN A 101 20.24 20.92 2.38
CA GLN A 101 21.30 20.69 1.38
C GLN A 101 20.81 19.68 0.34
N LEU A 102 20.19 18.59 0.76
CA LEU A 102 19.67 17.56 -0.14
C LEU A 102 18.53 18.10 -1.01
N SER A 103 17.65 18.93 -0.46
CA SER A 103 16.51 19.51 -1.17
C SER A 103 16.91 20.44 -2.33
N TYR A 104 18.08 21.03 -2.28
CA TYR A 104 18.61 21.94 -3.33
C TYR A 104 19.90 21.41 -3.95
N SER A 105 19.92 20.12 -4.26
CA SER A 105 21.06 19.44 -4.86
C SER A 105 20.64 18.56 -6.04
N ALA A 106 21.60 17.91 -6.68
CA ALA A 106 21.34 16.89 -7.69
C ALA A 106 20.57 15.67 -7.12
N LEU A 107 20.60 15.45 -5.79
CA LEU A 107 19.93 14.37 -5.07
C LEU A 107 18.50 14.74 -4.64
N ALA A 108 18.00 15.92 -4.98
CA ALA A 108 16.70 16.42 -4.48
C ALA A 108 15.52 15.47 -4.81
N ILE A 109 15.51 14.85 -5.99
CA ILE A 109 14.46 13.89 -6.34
C ILE A 109 14.57 12.63 -5.47
N ASP A 110 15.77 12.05 -5.36
CA ASP A 110 16.00 10.86 -4.55
C ASP A 110 15.67 11.11 -3.07
N TRP A 111 16.02 12.30 -2.56
CA TRP A 111 15.67 12.72 -1.21
C TRP A 111 14.16 12.84 -1.00
N LEU A 112 13.42 13.44 -1.94
CA LEU A 112 11.97 13.50 -1.88
C LEU A 112 11.33 12.10 -1.93
N LEU A 113 11.89 11.18 -2.75
CA LEU A 113 11.41 9.79 -2.78
C LEU A 113 11.63 9.09 -1.44
N VAL A 114 12.79 9.27 -0.80
CA VAL A 114 13.06 8.74 0.55
C VAL A 114 12.05 9.29 1.56
N LYS A 115 11.79 10.60 1.57
CA LYS A 115 10.80 11.23 2.46
C LYS A 115 9.39 10.63 2.26
N GLY A 116 8.98 10.45 1.00
CA GLY A 116 7.70 9.84 0.66
C GLY A 116 7.58 8.39 1.13
N LEU A 117 8.65 7.61 1.00
CA LEU A 117 8.71 6.22 1.47
C LEU A 117 8.67 6.10 3.00
N GLU A 118 9.07 7.14 3.73
CA GLU A 118 8.89 7.25 5.19
C GLU A 118 7.55 7.89 5.59
N GLY A 119 6.65 8.13 4.63
CA GLY A 119 5.28 8.56 4.87
C GLY A 119 5.02 10.07 4.80
N GLU A 120 6.00 10.87 4.37
CA GLU A 120 5.77 12.30 4.15
C GLU A 120 4.95 12.55 2.87
N GLN A 121 4.13 13.59 2.87
CA GLN A 121 3.33 14.01 1.72
C GLN A 121 4.19 14.80 0.72
N VAL A 122 4.82 14.10 -0.22
CA VAL A 122 5.78 14.66 -1.18
C VAL A 122 5.23 14.80 -2.61
N SER A 123 4.05 14.30 -2.91
CA SER A 123 3.46 14.29 -4.25
C SER A 123 3.40 15.70 -4.89
N PRO A 124 3.06 16.79 -4.15
CA PRO A 124 3.08 18.15 -4.71
C PRO A 124 4.48 18.62 -5.12
N GLN A 125 5.53 18.23 -4.37
CA GLN A 125 6.92 18.60 -4.68
C GLN A 125 7.48 17.75 -5.82
N LEU A 126 7.14 16.47 -5.90
CA LEU A 126 7.58 15.56 -6.96
C LEU A 126 6.93 15.86 -8.31
N LYS A 127 5.66 16.27 -8.33
CA LYS A 127 4.90 16.51 -9.56
C LYS A 127 5.64 17.40 -10.60
N PRO A 128 6.18 18.58 -10.25
CA PRO A 128 6.90 19.42 -11.22
C PRO A 128 8.26 18.86 -11.62
N LEU A 129 8.81 17.88 -10.87
CA LEU A 129 10.12 17.28 -11.12
C LEU A 129 10.05 16.00 -11.96
N ARG A 130 8.86 15.48 -12.27
CA ARG A 130 8.68 14.20 -12.97
C ARG A 130 9.37 14.12 -14.32
N GLU A 131 9.43 15.23 -15.07
CA GLU A 131 10.15 15.28 -16.34
C GLU A 131 11.68 15.13 -16.18
N ASN A 132 12.20 15.44 -14.99
CA ASN A 132 13.61 15.34 -14.66
C ASN A 132 14.00 13.99 -14.03
N MET A 133 13.07 13.05 -13.86
CA MET A 133 13.32 11.76 -13.23
C MET A 133 14.01 10.78 -14.17
N SER A 134 14.96 10.03 -13.64
CA SER A 134 15.47 8.80 -14.27
C SER A 134 14.37 7.70 -14.26
N ALA A 135 14.59 6.63 -15.01
CA ALA A 135 13.64 5.49 -15.02
C ALA A 135 13.46 4.89 -13.61
N LYS A 136 14.55 4.73 -12.83
CA LYS A 136 14.52 4.26 -11.44
C LYS A 136 13.70 5.21 -10.55
N GLN A 137 13.92 6.51 -10.64
CA GLN A 137 13.18 7.50 -9.85
C GLN A 137 11.68 7.52 -10.20
N ARG A 138 11.32 7.43 -11.49
CA ARG A 138 9.92 7.30 -11.92
C ARG A 138 9.26 6.04 -11.35
N ALA A 139 9.98 4.92 -11.31
CA ALA A 139 9.47 3.70 -10.72
C ALA A 139 9.11 3.89 -9.23
N TYR A 140 9.98 4.52 -8.44
CA TYR A 140 9.69 4.80 -7.03
C TYR A 140 8.57 5.84 -6.85
N ASP A 141 8.46 6.89 -7.70
CA ASP A 141 7.31 7.80 -7.71
C ASP A 141 6.00 7.03 -8.01
N THR A 142 6.05 6.05 -8.90
CA THR A 142 4.90 5.16 -9.18
C THR A 142 4.56 4.29 -7.98
N PHE A 143 5.54 3.74 -7.27
CA PHE A 143 5.29 2.95 -6.05
C PHE A 143 4.71 3.81 -4.91
N LEU A 144 5.15 5.06 -4.76
CA LEU A 144 4.60 6.00 -3.77
C LEU A 144 3.13 6.33 -4.05
N ARG A 145 2.75 6.44 -5.32
CA ARG A 145 1.37 6.75 -5.75
C ARG A 145 0.49 5.51 -5.89
N PHE A 146 0.93 4.37 -5.40
CA PHE A 146 0.22 3.09 -5.55
C PHE A 146 -1.26 3.18 -5.13
N ASP A 147 -1.55 3.89 -4.04
CA ASP A 147 -2.91 4.03 -3.51
C ASP A 147 -3.71 5.19 -4.14
N GLU A 148 -3.07 6.07 -4.92
CA GLU A 148 -3.73 7.17 -5.63
C GLU A 148 -4.49 6.70 -6.88
N TYR A 149 -4.20 5.50 -7.41
CA TYR A 149 -4.85 5.00 -8.62
C TYR A 149 -6.34 4.74 -8.42
N THR A 150 -7.16 5.35 -9.26
CA THR A 150 -8.62 5.09 -9.35
C THR A 150 -8.94 3.93 -10.29
N ASP A 151 -8.10 3.69 -11.28
CA ASP A 151 -8.20 2.58 -12.24
C ASP A 151 -7.18 1.49 -11.90
N SER A 152 -7.67 0.30 -11.56
CA SER A 152 -6.81 -0.83 -11.20
C SER A 152 -6.04 -1.40 -12.41
N GLY A 153 -6.60 -1.31 -13.62
CA GLY A 153 -5.92 -1.73 -14.84
C GLY A 153 -4.75 -0.80 -15.19
N GLN A 154 -4.96 0.52 -15.09
CA GLN A 154 -3.88 1.49 -15.28
C GLN A 154 -2.78 1.33 -14.22
N ARG A 155 -3.16 1.03 -12.97
CA ARG A 155 -2.19 0.71 -11.91
C ARG A 155 -1.28 -0.46 -12.31
N VAL A 156 -1.86 -1.56 -12.81
CA VAL A 156 -1.09 -2.73 -13.24
C VAL A 156 -0.07 -2.32 -14.32
N LEU A 157 -0.50 -1.61 -15.37
CA LEU A 157 0.39 -1.18 -16.47
C LEU A 157 1.56 -0.31 -15.97
N ASP A 158 1.27 0.67 -15.13
CA ASP A 158 2.29 1.58 -14.60
C ASP A 158 3.28 0.84 -13.67
N ILE A 159 2.78 -0.11 -12.87
CA ILE A 159 3.62 -0.94 -11.99
C ILE A 159 4.45 -1.96 -12.80
N GLU A 160 3.93 -2.50 -13.90
CA GLU A 160 4.72 -3.34 -14.83
C GLU A 160 5.90 -2.56 -15.43
N GLU A 161 5.66 -1.32 -15.87
CA GLU A 161 6.73 -0.45 -16.37
C GLU A 161 7.76 -0.14 -15.26
N ALA A 162 7.28 0.21 -14.06
CA ALA A 162 8.14 0.48 -12.91
C ALA A 162 8.97 -0.76 -12.50
N PHE A 163 8.37 -1.95 -12.51
CA PHE A 163 9.10 -3.19 -12.30
C PHE A 163 10.19 -3.39 -13.35
N GLY A 164 9.92 -3.13 -14.63
CA GLY A 164 10.92 -3.20 -15.69
C GLY A 164 12.15 -2.30 -15.45
N ALA A 165 11.96 -1.15 -14.78
CA ALA A 165 13.05 -0.21 -14.48
C ALA A 165 13.89 -0.59 -13.24
N VAL A 166 13.27 -1.22 -12.23
CA VAL A 166 13.95 -1.61 -10.97
C VAL A 166 14.39 -3.07 -10.99
N ASN A 167 13.57 -3.97 -11.52
CA ASN A 167 13.81 -5.39 -11.79
C ASN A 167 14.43 -6.16 -10.61
N ASN A 168 13.79 -6.08 -9.44
CA ASN A 168 14.16 -6.84 -8.24
C ASN A 168 12.92 -7.44 -7.55
N SER A 169 13.12 -8.28 -6.53
CA SER A 169 12.04 -8.97 -5.82
C SER A 169 11.08 -7.99 -5.12
N PHE A 170 11.56 -6.86 -4.61
CA PHE A 170 10.71 -5.81 -4.01
C PHE A 170 9.73 -5.22 -5.04
N ALA A 171 10.22 -4.82 -6.22
CA ALA A 171 9.37 -4.29 -7.28
C ALA A 171 8.38 -5.34 -7.80
N MET A 172 8.79 -6.62 -7.83
CA MET A 172 7.93 -7.72 -8.21
C MET A 172 6.79 -7.96 -7.23
N LEU A 173 7.02 -7.77 -5.92
CA LEU A 173 5.94 -7.81 -4.92
C LEU A 173 4.93 -6.69 -5.13
N ARG A 174 5.36 -5.48 -5.51
CA ARG A 174 4.45 -4.39 -5.87
C ARG A 174 3.56 -4.77 -7.06
N LEU A 175 4.12 -5.49 -8.02
CA LEU A 175 3.37 -6.00 -9.16
C LEU A 175 2.39 -7.11 -8.72
N CYS A 176 2.79 -8.04 -7.86
CA CYS A 176 1.88 -9.03 -7.26
C CYS A 176 0.69 -8.36 -6.55
N MET A 177 0.96 -7.31 -5.77
CA MET A 177 -0.07 -6.53 -5.08
C MET A 177 -1.01 -5.84 -6.08
N ALA A 178 -0.48 -5.27 -7.17
CA ALA A 178 -1.28 -4.64 -8.22
C ALA A 178 -2.21 -5.66 -8.90
N TYR A 179 -1.71 -6.85 -9.27
CA TYR A 179 -2.53 -7.93 -9.80
C TYR A 179 -3.58 -8.42 -8.80
N PHE A 180 -3.21 -8.56 -7.52
CA PHE A 180 -4.15 -8.97 -6.47
C PHE A 180 -5.34 -8.00 -6.36
N LEU A 181 -5.06 -6.70 -6.30
CA LEU A 181 -6.09 -5.66 -6.23
C LEU A 181 -6.88 -5.48 -7.53
N HIS A 182 -6.31 -5.91 -8.66
CA HIS A 182 -7.02 -5.97 -9.94
C HIS A 182 -7.91 -7.21 -10.06
N GLY A 183 -7.60 -8.27 -9.28
CA GLY A 183 -8.26 -9.58 -9.32
C GLY A 183 -7.65 -10.55 -10.34
N ASP A 184 -6.49 -10.23 -10.92
CA ASP A 184 -5.75 -11.13 -11.83
C ASP A 184 -4.87 -12.09 -11.01
N TYR A 185 -5.51 -13.09 -10.40
CA TYR A 185 -4.83 -14.09 -9.58
C TYR A 185 -3.96 -15.03 -10.43
N SER A 186 -4.30 -15.29 -11.68
CA SER A 186 -3.51 -16.14 -12.55
C SER A 186 -2.15 -15.54 -12.87
N SER A 187 -2.06 -14.23 -13.03
CA SER A 187 -0.76 -13.56 -13.17
C SER A 187 0.11 -13.74 -11.94
N ILE A 188 -0.46 -13.70 -10.72
CA ILE A 188 0.29 -13.96 -9.48
C ILE A 188 0.86 -15.39 -9.49
N HIS A 189 0.04 -16.38 -9.85
CA HIS A 189 0.50 -17.79 -9.92
C HIS A 189 1.60 -18.00 -10.95
N ARG A 190 1.48 -17.38 -12.14
CA ARG A 190 2.52 -17.45 -13.18
C ARG A 190 3.85 -16.81 -12.78
N MET A 191 3.86 -15.90 -11.82
CA MET A 191 5.07 -15.25 -11.34
C MET A 191 5.89 -16.11 -10.37
N GLU A 192 5.36 -17.23 -9.86
CA GLU A 192 6.01 -18.03 -8.80
C GLU A 192 7.46 -18.37 -9.12
N SER A 193 7.72 -18.98 -10.26
CA SER A 193 9.09 -19.40 -10.61
C SER A 193 10.06 -18.21 -10.70
N ARG A 194 9.58 -17.08 -11.22
CA ARG A 194 10.40 -15.88 -11.37
C ARG A 194 10.72 -15.22 -10.04
N ILE A 195 9.71 -15.00 -9.17
CA ILE A 195 9.95 -14.37 -7.86
C ILE A 195 10.79 -15.25 -6.96
N VAL A 196 10.57 -16.57 -6.98
CA VAL A 196 11.38 -17.51 -6.21
C VAL A 196 12.85 -17.44 -6.66
N ALA A 197 13.11 -17.46 -7.98
CA ALA A 197 14.48 -17.34 -8.50
C ALA A 197 15.12 -16.01 -8.08
N MET A 198 14.41 -14.87 -8.28
CA MET A 198 14.92 -13.55 -7.89
C MET A 198 15.21 -13.46 -6.38
N ALA A 199 14.26 -13.86 -5.55
CA ALA A 199 14.41 -13.76 -4.10
C ALA A 199 15.56 -14.65 -3.59
N LEU A 200 15.78 -15.81 -4.19
CA LEU A 200 16.92 -16.70 -3.84
C LEU A 200 18.25 -16.09 -4.31
N GLU A 201 18.31 -15.53 -5.52
CA GLU A 201 19.51 -14.89 -6.07
C GLU A 201 19.88 -13.65 -5.23
N GLU A 202 18.92 -12.87 -4.81
CA GLU A 202 19.08 -11.71 -3.95
C GLU A 202 19.32 -12.08 -2.46
N GLY A 203 19.03 -13.31 -2.04
CA GLY A 203 19.00 -13.71 -0.62
C GLY A 203 17.85 -13.06 0.16
N ASN A 204 16.78 -12.60 -0.52
CA ASN A 204 15.66 -11.88 0.05
C ASN A 204 14.53 -12.84 0.49
N THR A 205 14.70 -13.48 1.64
CA THR A 205 13.71 -14.41 2.21
C THR A 205 12.38 -13.71 2.57
N PHE A 206 12.43 -12.41 2.87
CA PHE A 206 11.23 -11.63 3.16
C PHE A 206 10.32 -11.54 1.93
N SER A 207 10.87 -11.17 0.77
CA SER A 207 10.12 -11.11 -0.49
C SER A 207 9.48 -12.45 -0.84
N LEU A 208 10.17 -13.56 -0.54
CA LEU A 208 9.63 -14.89 -0.74
C LEU A 208 8.45 -15.19 0.20
N ALA A 209 8.54 -14.81 1.46
CA ALA A 209 7.46 -14.97 2.43
C ALA A 209 6.21 -14.14 2.04
N GLU A 210 6.40 -12.87 1.68
CA GLU A 210 5.31 -12.02 1.21
C GLU A 210 4.66 -12.55 -0.08
N TYR A 211 5.45 -13.04 -1.02
CA TYR A 211 4.89 -13.67 -2.22
C TYR A 211 3.97 -14.83 -1.86
N TYR A 212 4.39 -15.74 -0.97
CA TYR A 212 3.55 -16.85 -0.56
C TYR A 212 2.31 -16.40 0.21
N LEU A 213 2.37 -15.27 0.92
CA LEU A 213 1.18 -14.64 1.52
C LEU A 213 0.20 -14.18 0.44
N PHE A 214 0.64 -13.43 -0.57
CA PHE A 214 -0.21 -12.99 -1.68
C PHE A 214 -0.78 -14.16 -2.48
N ASN A 215 0.06 -15.16 -2.79
CA ASN A 215 -0.37 -16.34 -3.55
C ASN A 215 -1.38 -17.18 -2.75
N GLY A 216 -1.18 -17.34 -1.45
CA GLY A 216 -2.15 -17.97 -0.54
C GLY A 216 -3.48 -17.23 -0.51
N SER A 217 -3.44 -15.90 -0.42
CA SER A 217 -4.64 -15.05 -0.45
C SER A 217 -5.38 -15.14 -1.80
N ALA A 218 -4.65 -15.23 -2.91
CA ALA A 218 -5.24 -15.44 -4.24
C ALA A 218 -5.97 -16.79 -4.32
N TYR A 219 -5.37 -17.87 -3.84
CA TYR A 219 -6.03 -19.18 -3.76
C TYR A 219 -7.22 -19.19 -2.81
N ALA A 220 -7.18 -18.43 -1.70
CA ALA A 220 -8.33 -18.24 -0.81
C ALA A 220 -9.52 -17.61 -1.55
N CYS A 221 -9.27 -16.56 -2.35
CA CYS A 221 -10.30 -15.93 -3.17
C CYS A 221 -10.89 -16.87 -4.25
N LEU A 222 -10.11 -17.85 -4.70
CA LEU A 222 -10.56 -18.89 -5.63
C LEU A 222 -11.26 -20.09 -4.95
N GLY A 223 -11.31 -20.14 -3.62
CA GLY A 223 -11.85 -21.25 -2.84
C GLY A 223 -10.99 -22.52 -2.89
N MET A 224 -9.70 -22.40 -3.21
CA MET A 224 -8.76 -23.52 -3.33
C MET A 224 -7.98 -23.73 -2.02
N GLU A 225 -8.66 -24.33 -1.01
CA GLU A 225 -8.16 -24.43 0.37
C GLU A 225 -6.78 -25.12 0.48
N GLU A 226 -6.58 -26.25 -0.20
CA GLU A 226 -5.31 -26.99 -0.13
C GLU A 226 -4.13 -26.13 -0.63
N MET A 227 -4.32 -25.42 -1.74
CA MET A 227 -3.28 -24.57 -2.33
C MET A 227 -3.05 -23.32 -1.48
N MET A 228 -4.13 -22.74 -0.93
CA MET A 228 -4.08 -21.66 0.05
C MET A 228 -3.19 -22.05 1.24
N MET A 229 -3.51 -23.17 1.90
CA MET A 229 -2.77 -23.65 3.08
C MET A 229 -1.33 -24.01 2.74
N THR A 230 -1.08 -24.58 1.57
CA THR A 230 0.30 -24.87 1.11
C THR A 230 1.15 -23.61 1.08
N ASN A 231 0.62 -22.53 0.50
CA ASN A 231 1.33 -21.25 0.39
C ASN A 231 1.48 -20.55 1.75
N TYR A 232 0.41 -20.48 2.54
CA TYR A 232 0.50 -19.90 3.89
C TYR A 232 1.49 -20.66 4.79
N ASN A 233 1.52 -21.98 4.72
CA ASN A 233 2.50 -22.78 5.47
C ASN A 233 3.94 -22.52 5.01
N ARG A 234 4.17 -22.22 3.73
CA ARG A 234 5.49 -21.78 3.23
C ARG A 234 5.84 -20.42 3.83
N ALA A 235 4.92 -19.44 3.83
CA ALA A 235 5.14 -18.14 4.46
C ALA A 235 5.43 -18.26 5.95
N ILE A 236 4.65 -19.05 6.70
CA ILE A 236 4.85 -19.29 8.13
C ILE A 236 6.25 -19.85 8.40
N ARG A 237 6.69 -20.89 7.65
CA ARG A 237 8.03 -21.48 7.84
C ARG A 237 9.17 -20.49 7.61
N LEU A 238 8.99 -19.53 6.69
CA LEU A 238 9.99 -18.49 6.45
C LEU A 238 10.00 -17.42 7.55
N LEU A 239 8.82 -17.10 8.14
CA LEU A 239 8.66 -16.00 9.09
C LEU A 239 8.81 -16.43 10.56
N GLN A 240 8.44 -17.67 10.94
CA GLN A 240 8.29 -18.08 12.34
C GLN A 240 9.55 -17.96 13.20
N ASN A 241 10.74 -18.00 12.58
CA ASN A 241 12.04 -17.91 13.28
C ASN A 241 12.72 -16.55 13.05
N THR A 242 11.96 -15.54 12.62
CA THR A 242 12.45 -14.20 12.34
C THR A 242 11.90 -13.20 13.35
N GLY A 243 12.36 -11.95 13.24
CA GLY A 243 11.75 -10.82 13.98
C GLY A 243 10.47 -10.27 13.37
N TRP A 244 10.00 -10.80 12.24
CA TRP A 244 8.87 -10.29 11.45
C TRP A 244 7.51 -10.78 11.99
N LYS A 245 7.18 -10.33 13.21
CA LYS A 245 5.93 -10.73 13.90
C LYS A 245 4.69 -10.10 13.26
N GLU A 246 4.81 -8.89 12.69
CA GLU A 246 3.71 -8.21 12.03
C GLU A 246 3.25 -8.95 10.78
N GLU A 247 4.19 -9.46 10.00
CA GLU A 247 3.90 -10.25 8.81
C GLU A 247 3.28 -11.60 9.19
N LEU A 248 3.79 -12.23 10.24
CA LEU A 248 3.24 -13.48 10.75
C LEU A 248 1.83 -13.29 11.32
N TRP A 249 1.56 -12.16 12.00
CA TRP A 249 0.21 -11.76 12.39
C TRP A 249 -0.73 -11.76 11.18
N GLY A 250 -0.35 -11.10 10.08
CA GLY A 250 -1.15 -10.99 8.85
C GLY A 250 -1.45 -12.35 8.22
N VAL A 251 -0.48 -13.27 8.20
CA VAL A 251 -0.68 -14.64 7.70
C VAL A 251 -1.75 -15.36 8.53
N TYR A 252 -1.63 -15.38 9.85
CA TYR A 252 -2.60 -16.03 10.73
C TYR A 252 -3.98 -15.38 10.65
N TYR A 253 -4.05 -14.05 10.58
CA TYR A 253 -5.29 -13.31 10.39
C TYR A 253 -6.01 -13.72 9.08
N ASN A 254 -5.26 -13.80 7.97
CA ASN A 254 -5.84 -14.17 6.67
C ASN A 254 -6.33 -15.62 6.66
N ILE A 255 -5.59 -16.55 7.26
CA ILE A 255 -6.04 -17.95 7.42
C ILE A 255 -7.34 -17.99 8.21
N GLY A 256 -7.37 -17.38 9.39
CA GLY A 256 -8.55 -17.37 10.25
C GLY A 256 -9.75 -16.72 9.57
N SER A 257 -9.55 -15.57 8.91
CA SER A 257 -10.60 -14.88 8.15
C SER A 257 -11.16 -15.73 7.00
N THR A 258 -10.31 -16.51 6.32
CA THR A 258 -10.76 -17.42 5.25
C THR A 258 -11.59 -18.58 5.80
N TYR A 259 -11.17 -19.16 6.93
CA TYR A 259 -11.94 -20.26 7.55
C TYR A 259 -13.31 -19.83 8.07
N ILE A 260 -13.54 -18.54 8.38
CA ILE A 260 -14.89 -18.02 8.65
C ILE A 260 -15.79 -18.22 7.43
N ASN A 261 -15.30 -17.87 6.23
CA ASN A 261 -16.05 -18.01 4.98
C ASN A 261 -16.25 -19.48 4.56
N LEU A 262 -15.35 -20.35 4.99
CA LEU A 262 -15.48 -21.81 4.81
C LEU A 262 -16.31 -22.47 5.89
N TYR A 263 -16.92 -21.70 6.79
CA TYR A 263 -17.75 -22.17 7.91
C TYR A 263 -17.01 -23.13 8.88
N ASN A 264 -15.68 -23.12 8.90
CA ASN A 264 -14.87 -23.87 9.83
C ASN A 264 -14.43 -22.97 10.99
N TYR A 265 -15.34 -22.74 11.93
CA TYR A 265 -15.14 -21.78 13.01
C TYR A 265 -14.06 -22.20 14.02
N ASP A 266 -13.85 -23.49 14.23
CA ASP A 266 -12.81 -23.98 15.14
C ASP A 266 -11.40 -23.63 14.62
N LEU A 267 -11.13 -23.90 13.35
CA LEU A 267 -9.88 -23.50 12.72
C LEU A 267 -9.76 -21.97 12.62
N ALA A 268 -10.87 -21.27 12.33
CA ALA A 268 -10.87 -19.81 12.32
C ALA A 268 -10.41 -19.25 13.68
N LEU A 269 -10.97 -19.73 14.79
CA LEU A 269 -10.60 -19.31 16.15
C LEU A 269 -9.13 -19.66 16.45
N GLU A 270 -8.68 -20.87 16.12
CA GLU A 270 -7.29 -21.28 16.33
C GLU A 270 -6.30 -20.27 15.70
N TYR A 271 -6.52 -19.94 14.43
CA TYR A 271 -5.61 -19.03 13.71
C TYR A 271 -5.77 -17.56 14.11
N LEU A 272 -6.99 -17.10 14.42
CA LEU A 272 -7.22 -15.74 14.90
C LEU A 272 -6.60 -15.51 16.29
N HIS A 273 -6.62 -16.49 17.19
CA HIS A 273 -5.93 -16.39 18.47
C HIS A 273 -4.40 -16.38 18.29
N LYS A 274 -3.85 -17.21 17.38
CA LYS A 274 -2.42 -17.12 17.01
C LYS A 274 -2.07 -15.73 16.45
N SER A 275 -2.94 -15.15 15.66
CA SER A 275 -2.77 -13.79 15.16
C SER A 275 -2.75 -12.78 16.32
N GLN A 276 -3.70 -12.86 17.25
CA GLN A 276 -3.77 -11.96 18.41
C GLN A 276 -2.51 -12.03 19.29
N GLU A 277 -1.92 -13.22 19.47
CA GLU A 277 -0.69 -13.44 20.27
C GLU A 277 0.56 -12.79 19.65
N MET A 278 0.55 -12.51 18.35
CA MET A 278 1.70 -11.89 17.66
C MET A 278 1.84 -10.40 17.99
N ARG A 279 0.78 -9.74 18.49
CA ARG A 279 0.78 -8.33 18.83
C ARG A 279 0.66 -8.08 20.32
N LYS A 280 1.32 -7.02 20.79
CA LYS A 280 1.26 -6.60 22.22
C LYS A 280 -0.05 -5.91 22.57
N THR A 281 -0.67 -5.26 21.59
CA THR A 281 -1.94 -4.54 21.75
C THR A 281 -2.99 -5.19 20.86
N PRO A 282 -4.25 -5.29 21.33
CA PRO A 282 -5.35 -5.76 20.49
C PRO A 282 -5.43 -4.94 19.19
N GLU A 283 -5.77 -5.60 18.11
CA GLU A 283 -5.95 -5.00 16.80
C GLU A 283 -7.41 -5.13 16.39
N PHE A 284 -8.02 -4.00 15.98
CA PHE A 284 -9.47 -3.88 15.75
C PHE A 284 -10.01 -4.93 14.76
N LEU A 285 -9.31 -5.15 13.65
CA LEU A 285 -9.76 -6.12 12.65
C LEU A 285 -9.68 -7.58 13.16
N THR A 286 -8.70 -7.89 14.01
CA THR A 286 -8.62 -9.21 14.65
C THR A 286 -9.75 -9.40 15.66
N LEU A 287 -10.04 -8.37 16.48
CA LEU A 287 -11.19 -8.40 17.40
C LEU A 287 -12.50 -8.59 16.65
N HIS A 288 -12.69 -7.87 15.52
CA HIS A 288 -13.86 -8.04 14.66
C HIS A 288 -14.00 -9.49 14.17
N LYS A 289 -12.93 -10.09 13.62
CA LYS A 289 -13.00 -11.46 13.12
C LYS A 289 -13.26 -12.48 14.24
N LEU A 290 -12.70 -12.27 15.43
CA LEU A 290 -13.01 -13.09 16.60
C LEU A 290 -14.46 -12.93 17.02
N ALA A 291 -14.98 -11.70 17.13
CA ALA A 291 -16.39 -11.43 17.46
C ALA A 291 -17.32 -12.17 16.50
N ILE A 292 -17.16 -11.96 15.19
CA ILE A 292 -17.98 -12.61 14.15
C ILE A 292 -17.86 -14.13 14.22
N THR A 293 -16.68 -14.69 14.45
CA THR A 293 -16.50 -16.14 14.53
C THR A 293 -17.26 -16.73 15.71
N TYR A 294 -17.17 -16.11 16.88
CA TYR A 294 -17.90 -16.52 18.06
C TYR A 294 -19.42 -16.39 17.87
N ILE A 295 -19.89 -15.27 17.30
CA ILE A 295 -21.33 -15.06 17.01
C ILE A 295 -21.84 -16.14 16.06
N ARG A 296 -21.17 -16.36 14.94
CA ARG A 296 -21.59 -17.33 13.91
C ARG A 296 -21.47 -18.79 14.37
N SER A 297 -20.62 -19.07 15.35
CA SER A 297 -20.54 -20.38 16.03
C SER A 297 -21.51 -20.52 17.20
N ASN A 298 -22.47 -19.60 17.36
CA ASN A 298 -23.49 -19.58 18.44
C ASN A 298 -22.90 -19.43 19.86
N ARG A 299 -21.75 -18.81 19.98
CA ARG A 299 -21.07 -18.49 21.24
C ARG A 299 -21.21 -16.98 21.54
N LEU A 300 -22.46 -16.54 21.70
CA LEU A 300 -22.83 -15.12 21.74
C LEU A 300 -22.19 -14.34 22.90
N LYS A 301 -21.94 -14.99 24.04
CA LYS A 301 -21.30 -14.33 25.19
C LYS A 301 -19.88 -13.89 24.85
N GLU A 302 -19.08 -14.81 24.34
CA GLU A 302 -17.70 -14.52 23.94
C GLU A 302 -17.66 -13.50 22.78
N GLY A 303 -18.61 -13.60 21.84
CA GLY A 303 -18.74 -12.59 20.77
C GLY A 303 -18.98 -11.18 21.32
N ARG A 304 -19.86 -11.03 22.31
CA ARG A 304 -20.12 -9.75 23.00
C ARG A 304 -18.91 -9.20 23.72
N ASP A 305 -18.11 -10.05 24.37
CA ASP A 305 -16.90 -9.62 25.06
C ASP A 305 -15.89 -8.98 24.08
N TYR A 306 -15.80 -9.48 22.84
CA TYR A 306 -14.98 -8.87 21.76
C TYR A 306 -15.62 -7.60 21.20
N LEU A 307 -16.94 -7.54 21.04
CA LEU A 307 -17.63 -6.32 20.62
C LEU A 307 -17.46 -5.18 21.63
N GLU A 308 -17.46 -5.46 22.93
CA GLU A 308 -17.20 -4.41 23.94
C GLU A 308 -15.77 -3.88 23.84
N GLN A 309 -14.76 -4.73 23.62
CA GLN A 309 -13.38 -4.28 23.36
C GLN A 309 -13.30 -3.39 22.10
N MET A 310 -13.97 -3.76 21.01
CA MET A 310 -14.04 -2.93 19.81
C MET A 310 -14.67 -1.57 20.09
N LYS A 311 -15.76 -1.55 20.85
CA LYS A 311 -16.46 -0.33 21.26
C LYS A 311 -15.57 0.59 22.10
N GLU A 312 -14.79 0.04 23.04
CA GLU A 312 -13.83 0.81 23.84
C GLU A 312 -12.77 1.47 22.95
N MET A 313 -12.28 0.77 21.91
CA MET A 313 -11.32 1.33 20.94
C MET A 313 -11.93 2.49 20.14
N LEU A 314 -13.19 2.39 19.72
CA LEU A 314 -13.90 3.47 18.99
C LEU A 314 -14.15 4.67 19.94
N LEU A 315 -14.61 4.44 21.17
CA LEU A 315 -14.88 5.50 22.16
C LEU A 315 -13.61 6.24 22.59
N SER A 316 -12.49 5.56 22.69
CA SER A 316 -11.19 6.18 23.02
C SER A 316 -10.58 6.96 21.86
N ARG A 317 -11.21 6.97 20.69
CA ARG A 317 -10.72 7.56 19.44
C ARG A 317 -9.32 7.08 19.03
N GLN A 318 -8.94 5.88 19.45
CA GLN A 318 -7.75 5.21 18.92
C GLN A 318 -7.95 4.88 17.43
N ILE A 319 -9.21 4.67 17.05
CA ILE A 319 -9.67 4.40 15.70
C ILE A 319 -10.94 5.23 15.50
N ASP A 320 -11.05 5.98 14.40
CA ASP A 320 -12.19 6.86 14.12
C ASP A 320 -12.43 6.99 12.60
N THR A 321 -12.41 5.85 11.88
CA THR A 321 -12.79 5.85 10.46
C THR A 321 -14.21 5.33 10.27
N GLU A 322 -14.86 5.77 9.19
CA GLU A 322 -16.21 5.32 8.82
C GLU A 322 -16.27 3.78 8.67
N LEU A 323 -15.20 3.17 8.17
CA LEU A 323 -15.13 1.73 7.95
C LEU A 323 -15.23 0.94 9.25
N GLU A 324 -14.45 1.29 10.28
CA GLU A 324 -14.47 0.58 11.56
C GLU A 324 -15.82 0.72 12.27
N HIS A 325 -16.45 1.90 12.20
CA HIS A 325 -17.80 2.09 12.73
C HIS A 325 -18.80 1.16 12.05
N LEU A 326 -18.79 1.09 10.71
CA LEU A 326 -19.71 0.22 9.95
C LEU A 326 -19.47 -1.26 10.21
N ILE A 327 -18.21 -1.69 10.31
CA ILE A 327 -17.85 -3.08 10.66
C ILE A 327 -18.34 -3.43 12.07
N TYR A 328 -18.21 -2.52 13.04
CA TYR A 328 -18.71 -2.72 14.38
C TYR A 328 -20.25 -2.80 14.42
N GLU A 329 -20.95 -1.87 13.76
CA GLU A 329 -22.43 -1.86 13.67
C GLU A 329 -22.95 -3.14 13.02
N GLU A 330 -22.29 -3.63 11.97
CA GLU A 330 -22.65 -4.87 11.29
C GLU A 330 -22.53 -6.08 12.24
N ALA A 331 -21.38 -6.22 12.93
CA ALA A 331 -21.18 -7.31 13.88
C ALA A 331 -22.13 -7.24 15.08
N LEU A 332 -22.49 -6.03 15.51
CA LEU A 332 -23.48 -5.83 16.58
C LEU A 332 -24.90 -6.27 16.13
N MET A 333 -25.27 -6.03 14.89
CA MET A 333 -26.55 -6.49 14.35
C MET A 333 -26.59 -8.02 14.21
N GLU A 334 -25.49 -8.68 13.85
CA GLU A 334 -25.40 -10.14 13.86
C GLU A 334 -25.52 -10.73 15.29
N CYS A 335 -25.15 -9.99 16.33
CA CYS A 335 -25.11 -10.45 17.73
C CYS A 335 -26.43 -10.32 18.49
N GLN A 336 -27.58 -10.16 17.83
CA GLN A 336 -28.87 -10.02 18.50
C GLN A 336 -29.47 -11.38 18.86
N GLU A 337 -29.94 -11.54 20.11
CA GLU A 337 -30.49 -12.83 20.64
C GLU A 337 -31.79 -13.29 19.95
N ASP A 338 -32.51 -12.34 19.38
CA ASP A 338 -33.86 -12.60 18.80
C ASP A 338 -33.79 -12.96 17.30
N PHE A 339 -32.62 -13.28 16.76
CA PHE A 339 -32.47 -13.69 15.37
C PHE A 339 -32.19 -15.20 15.22
N PRO A 340 -33.20 -16.08 15.36
CA PRO A 340 -33.03 -17.45 14.98
C PRO A 340 -32.77 -17.53 13.46
N GLU A 341 -31.79 -18.34 13.07
CA GLU A 341 -31.49 -18.65 11.66
C GLU A 341 -31.21 -17.46 10.75
N LYS A 342 -30.38 -16.48 11.22
CA LYS A 342 -29.99 -15.29 10.43
C LYS A 342 -31.20 -14.43 9.99
N ALA A 343 -32.21 -14.28 10.86
CA ALA A 343 -33.37 -13.43 10.56
C ALA A 343 -33.02 -11.95 10.31
N PHE A 344 -31.88 -11.46 10.85
CA PHE A 344 -31.35 -10.12 10.58
C PHE A 344 -31.11 -9.85 9.09
N LEU A 345 -30.87 -10.86 8.27
CA LEU A 345 -30.73 -10.71 6.81
C LEU A 345 -32.01 -10.19 6.13
N ALA A 346 -33.15 -10.36 6.75
CA ALA A 346 -34.44 -9.84 6.26
C ALA A 346 -34.72 -8.40 6.75
N ASP A 347 -33.95 -7.88 7.70
CA ASP A 347 -34.11 -6.52 8.19
C ASP A 347 -33.65 -5.49 7.13
N PRO A 348 -34.53 -4.57 6.69
CA PRO A 348 -34.14 -3.51 5.76
C PRO A 348 -32.96 -2.64 6.26
N LYS A 349 -32.85 -2.43 7.58
CA LYS A 349 -31.75 -1.65 8.17
C LYS A 349 -30.41 -2.36 8.03
N TYR A 350 -30.40 -3.68 8.14
CA TYR A 350 -29.19 -4.48 7.93
C TYR A 350 -28.71 -4.38 6.48
N LEU A 351 -29.63 -4.46 5.52
CA LEU A 351 -29.26 -4.30 4.11
C LEU A 351 -28.73 -2.88 3.82
N GLU A 352 -29.37 -1.83 4.36
CA GLU A 352 -28.89 -0.44 4.23
C GLU A 352 -27.46 -0.30 4.79
N LEU A 353 -27.19 -0.89 5.95
CA LEU A 353 -25.86 -0.92 6.56
C LEU A 353 -24.84 -1.64 5.66
N LEU A 354 -25.20 -2.81 5.11
CA LEU A 354 -24.34 -3.53 4.18
C LEU A 354 -24.07 -2.74 2.89
N GLU A 355 -25.07 -2.07 2.31
CA GLU A 355 -24.90 -1.23 1.10
C GLU A 355 -23.93 -0.05 1.37
N ARG A 356 -24.02 0.57 2.55
CA ARG A 356 -23.06 1.61 2.99
C ARG A 356 -21.65 1.01 3.16
N LEU A 357 -21.53 -0.10 3.86
CA LEU A 357 -20.26 -0.79 4.09
C LEU A 357 -19.58 -1.17 2.75
N ILE A 358 -20.33 -1.77 1.82
CA ILE A 358 -19.84 -2.10 0.48
C ILE A 358 -19.38 -0.86 -0.29
N THR A 359 -20.09 0.27 -0.15
CA THR A 359 -19.71 1.54 -0.78
C THR A 359 -18.37 2.03 -0.25
N VAL A 360 -18.17 1.99 1.08
CA VAL A 360 -16.89 2.37 1.72
C VAL A 360 -15.77 1.42 1.31
N LEU A 361 -16.00 0.11 1.34
CA LEU A 361 -15.02 -0.90 0.94
C LEU A 361 -14.58 -0.75 -0.53
N LYS A 362 -15.50 -0.41 -1.42
CA LYS A 362 -15.18 -0.11 -2.83
C LYS A 362 -14.35 1.17 -2.97
N ARG A 363 -14.70 2.22 -2.22
CA ARG A 363 -13.96 3.50 -2.20
C ARG A 363 -12.54 3.30 -1.70
N GLU A 364 -12.37 2.54 -0.62
CA GLU A 364 -11.09 2.26 0.02
C GLU A 364 -10.34 1.08 -0.60
N ARG A 365 -10.97 0.38 -1.57
CA ARG A 365 -10.41 -0.74 -2.34
C ARG A 365 -10.00 -1.94 -1.49
N HIS A 366 -10.76 -2.22 -0.45
CA HIS A 366 -10.59 -3.40 0.40
C HIS A 366 -11.23 -4.66 -0.22
N PHE A 367 -10.64 -5.17 -1.33
CA PHE A 367 -11.22 -6.32 -2.04
C PHE A 367 -11.37 -7.56 -1.16
N GLY A 368 -10.42 -7.85 -0.27
CA GLY A 368 -10.51 -8.98 0.67
C GLY A 368 -11.73 -8.89 1.58
N PHE A 369 -12.11 -7.69 2.02
CA PHE A 369 -13.34 -7.47 2.79
C PHE A 369 -14.60 -7.56 1.91
N LEU A 370 -14.58 -7.06 0.68
CA LEU A 370 -15.70 -7.27 -0.26
C LEU A 370 -15.97 -8.76 -0.47
N TYR A 371 -14.90 -9.55 -0.63
CA TYR A 371 -15.01 -11.01 -0.75
C TYR A 371 -15.53 -11.63 0.55
N PHE A 372 -15.07 -11.15 1.71
CA PHE A 372 -15.54 -11.62 3.02
C PHE A 372 -17.06 -11.44 3.22
N TYR A 373 -17.59 -10.29 2.79
CA TYR A 373 -19.04 -9.99 2.94
C TYR A 373 -19.89 -10.48 1.77
N ARG A 374 -19.30 -11.07 0.71
CA ARG A 374 -20.01 -11.45 -0.52
C ARG A 374 -21.28 -12.25 -0.25
N ASP A 375 -21.16 -13.34 0.49
CA ASP A 375 -22.27 -14.26 0.72
C ASP A 375 -23.38 -13.62 1.57
N MET A 376 -23.01 -12.80 2.55
CA MET A 376 -23.94 -12.05 3.39
C MET A 376 -24.76 -11.04 2.59
N VAL A 377 -24.11 -10.28 1.71
CA VAL A 377 -24.76 -9.28 0.85
C VAL A 377 -25.72 -9.97 -0.12
N VAL A 378 -25.30 -11.05 -0.76
CA VAL A 378 -26.12 -11.81 -1.69
C VAL A 378 -27.34 -12.41 -0.97
N GLU A 379 -27.15 -12.97 0.21
CA GLU A 379 -28.23 -13.52 1.03
C GLU A 379 -29.21 -12.44 1.51
N ALA A 380 -28.73 -11.27 1.98
CA ALA A 380 -29.58 -10.17 2.40
C ALA A 380 -30.44 -9.65 1.22
N TYR A 381 -29.86 -9.47 0.02
CA TYR A 381 -30.64 -9.13 -1.16
C TYR A 381 -31.71 -10.18 -1.49
N LYS A 382 -31.37 -11.49 -1.45
CA LYS A 382 -32.31 -12.59 -1.71
C LYS A 382 -33.45 -12.61 -0.69
N LYS A 383 -33.15 -12.46 0.61
CA LYS A 383 -34.17 -12.42 1.69
C LYS A 383 -35.15 -11.27 1.51
N GLN A 384 -34.70 -10.14 0.97
CA GLN A 384 -35.53 -8.97 0.67
C GLN A 384 -36.09 -8.96 -0.75
N ARG A 385 -35.99 -10.09 -1.49
CA ARG A 385 -36.52 -10.27 -2.87
C ARG A 385 -35.88 -9.33 -3.91
N LYS A 386 -34.70 -8.78 -3.62
CA LYS A 386 -33.92 -7.93 -4.52
C LYS A 386 -32.98 -8.78 -5.39
N TYR A 387 -33.53 -9.74 -6.12
CA TYR A 387 -32.76 -10.76 -6.87
C TYR A 387 -31.85 -10.16 -7.96
N LYS A 388 -32.25 -9.06 -8.59
CA LYS A 388 -31.45 -8.38 -9.61
C LYS A 388 -30.16 -7.82 -8.99
N GLN A 389 -30.28 -7.13 -7.86
CA GLN A 389 -29.11 -6.58 -7.14
C GLN A 389 -28.18 -7.69 -6.63
N ALA A 390 -28.76 -8.81 -6.13
CA ALA A 390 -27.97 -9.98 -5.75
C ALA A 390 -27.12 -10.51 -6.91
N LEU A 391 -27.73 -10.66 -8.10
CA LEU A 391 -27.04 -11.14 -9.29
C LEU A 391 -25.98 -10.14 -9.79
N GLU A 392 -26.31 -8.85 -9.83
CA GLU A 392 -25.38 -7.81 -10.26
C GLU A 392 -24.16 -7.76 -9.34
N PHE A 393 -24.35 -7.82 -8.01
CA PHE A 393 -23.26 -7.85 -7.05
C PHE A 393 -22.41 -9.13 -7.17
N GLU A 394 -23.04 -10.29 -7.31
CA GLU A 394 -22.34 -11.56 -7.49
C GLU A 394 -21.52 -11.57 -8.79
N GLN A 395 -22.07 -11.02 -9.88
CA GLN A 395 -21.35 -10.86 -11.15
C GLN A 395 -20.20 -9.87 -11.03
N GLU A 396 -20.36 -8.77 -10.33
CA GLU A 396 -19.30 -7.79 -10.10
C GLU A 396 -18.12 -8.42 -9.37
N ILE A 397 -18.37 -9.17 -8.29
CA ILE A 397 -17.31 -9.85 -7.55
C ILE A 397 -16.71 -10.99 -8.38
N SER A 398 -17.54 -11.79 -9.06
CA SER A 398 -17.09 -12.90 -9.88
C SER A 398 -16.32 -12.45 -11.13
N SER A 399 -16.68 -11.32 -11.75
CA SER A 399 -15.94 -10.79 -12.92
C SER A 399 -14.51 -10.40 -12.56
N LYS A 400 -14.28 -9.96 -11.34
CA LYS A 400 -12.92 -9.72 -10.81
C LYS A 400 -12.13 -11.02 -10.61
N ILE A 401 -12.84 -12.15 -10.39
CA ILE A 401 -12.24 -13.48 -10.22
C ILE A 401 -12.12 -14.22 -11.56
N THR A 402 -13.06 -14.01 -12.51
CA THR A 402 -13.22 -14.82 -13.73
C THR A 402 -12.72 -14.19 -15.02
N ASN A 403 -12.19 -12.97 -15.02
CA ASN A 403 -11.45 -12.44 -16.17
C ASN A 403 -10.31 -13.37 -16.65
N GLU A 404 -10.11 -14.46 -15.93
CA GLU A 404 -9.15 -15.52 -16.19
C GLU A 404 -9.61 -16.63 -17.16
N ARG A 405 -10.93 -16.79 -17.39
CA ARG A 405 -11.42 -17.88 -18.25
C ARG A 405 -11.64 -17.48 -19.72
N ALA A 406 -11.46 -16.22 -20.06
CA ALA A 406 -11.76 -15.67 -21.38
C ALA A 406 -10.54 -15.15 -22.18
N LYS A 407 -9.31 -15.45 -21.78
CA LYS A 407 -8.10 -15.13 -22.55
C LYS A 407 -7.24 -16.40 -22.72
#